data_b054eb92eac0e9df5ee6a3ec27fca73e
#
_entry.id   b054eb92eac0e9df5ee6a3ec27fca73e
#
_cell.length_a   1.000
_cell.length_b   1.000
_cell.length_c   1.000
_cell.angle_alpha   90.00
_cell.angle_beta   90.00
_cell.angle_gamma   90.00
#
_symmetry.space_group_name_H-M   'P 1'
#
loop_
_entity.id
_entity.type
_entity.pdbx_description
1 polymer ?
#
loop_
_entity_poly.entity_id
_entity_poly.type
_entity_poly.pdbx_seq_one_letter_code
_entity_poly.pdbx_strand_id
1 'polypeptide(L)'
;MNNTLYRKKLSGTTLDYYDTRAAIEDIQAGAYATLPYTSRILAEQLVRRCNPDDLTASLEQIIHRRQDLDFPWYPARVVCHDILGQTALVDLAGLRDAISEQGGDPAKVNPIVPTQLIIDHSLAVEHGGFDSDAFDKNRAIEDRRNEDRFHFINWCQDAFDNIDVIPAGNGIMHQINLEKMSPVIQARDGIAFPDTCVGTDSHTPHVDALGVIALGVGGLEAETVMLGRPSMMRLPDIIGVRLVGKRQPGITATDIVLAITEFLREQKVVSSYLEFYGEGAASLTIGDRATISNMTPEFGASAGMFYIDEQTIDYLKLTGREPEQVALVEQYAKETGLWADSLTEAKYERVLTFDLSSVCRNMAGPSNPHRRLPTSDLATRGIAKEWTETNGEMPDGAVIIAAITSCTNTSNPRNVVAAGLVARKANELGLIRKPWVKSSFAPGSKVAELYLKDSGLLPELEQLGFGIVGFACTTCNGMSGALDPKIQQEIIDRDLYSTAVLSGNRNFDGRIHPHAKQAFLASPPLVVAYAIAGTMRFDIEQDALGVDSDGNPITLKDIWPTDEEIDAIVNASVKPEQFKSIYEPMFNVKVEMGEQIKPLYDWREMSTYIRRPPYWEGG
;
A
#
# COMPACT_ATOMS: atom_id res chain seq x y z
N MET A 1 -17.08 -4.03 34.66
CA MET A 1 -17.68 -2.81 34.05
C MET A 1 -18.72 -3.23 33.03
N ASN A 2 -19.89 -2.62 32.99
CA ASN A 2 -20.94 -3.00 32.03
C ASN A 2 -20.84 -2.12 30.79
N ASN A 3 -20.42 -2.68 29.68
CA ASN A 3 -20.22 -1.97 28.42
C ASN A 3 -21.51 -1.38 27.84
N THR A 4 -22.67 -1.95 28.10
CA THR A 4 -23.96 -1.41 27.61
C THR A 4 -24.28 -0.02 28.16
N LEU A 5 -23.70 0.38 29.31
CA LEU A 5 -23.88 1.71 29.89
C LEU A 5 -23.25 2.82 29.02
N TYR A 6 -22.29 2.47 28.18
CA TYR A 6 -21.57 3.41 27.31
C TYR A 6 -22.13 3.47 25.91
N ARG A 7 -23.13 2.66 25.59
CA ARG A 7 -23.81 2.69 24.30
C ARG A 7 -24.77 3.88 24.25
N LYS A 8 -24.54 4.78 23.30
CA LYS A 8 -25.27 6.05 23.13
C LYS A 8 -25.63 6.27 21.67
N LYS A 9 -26.60 7.16 21.42
CA LYS A 9 -26.90 7.65 20.07
C LYS A 9 -25.81 8.58 19.58
N LEU A 10 -25.35 8.34 18.35
CA LEU A 10 -24.45 9.27 17.66
C LEU A 10 -25.29 10.45 17.13
N SER A 11 -24.94 11.65 17.53
CA SER A 11 -25.68 12.88 17.20
C SER A 11 -25.84 13.03 15.68
N GLY A 12 -27.04 13.39 15.25
CA GLY A 12 -27.36 13.61 13.84
C GLY A 12 -27.47 12.34 12.99
N THR A 13 -27.46 11.16 13.60
CA THR A 13 -27.57 9.86 12.92
C THR A 13 -28.62 8.96 13.57
N THR A 14 -28.92 7.82 12.89
CA THR A 14 -29.73 6.74 13.47
C THR A 14 -28.88 5.69 14.18
N LEU A 15 -27.55 5.84 14.14
CA LEU A 15 -26.60 4.87 14.67
C LEU A 15 -26.33 5.08 16.16
N ASP A 16 -26.02 4.00 16.83
CA ASP A 16 -25.43 4.03 18.16
C ASP A 16 -23.90 4.02 18.06
N TYR A 17 -23.24 4.42 19.13
CA TYR A 17 -21.80 4.27 19.31
C TYR A 17 -21.47 3.99 20.78
N TYR A 18 -20.26 3.57 21.04
CA TYR A 18 -19.77 3.38 22.41
C TYR A 18 -18.95 4.59 22.86
N ASP A 19 -19.40 5.26 23.90
CA ASP A 19 -18.73 6.44 24.47
C ASP A 19 -17.49 6.04 25.24
N THR A 20 -16.40 5.87 24.51
CA THR A 20 -15.10 5.45 25.04
C THR A 20 -14.53 6.47 26.01
N ARG A 21 -14.73 7.78 25.72
CA ARG A 21 -14.32 8.85 26.63
C ARG A 21 -14.93 8.66 28.02
N ALA A 22 -16.24 8.47 28.08
CA ALA A 22 -16.93 8.26 29.35
C ALA A 22 -16.40 7.02 30.09
N ALA A 23 -16.14 5.92 29.40
CA ALA A 23 -15.59 4.70 29.99
C ALA A 23 -14.19 4.90 30.59
N ILE A 24 -13.33 5.64 29.91
CA ILE A 24 -11.97 5.95 30.37
C ILE A 24 -12.02 6.93 31.56
N GLU A 25 -12.85 7.99 31.46
CA GLU A 25 -12.99 9.00 32.52
C GLU A 25 -13.58 8.42 33.82
N ASP A 26 -14.45 7.42 33.73
CA ASP A 26 -14.97 6.69 34.91
C ASP A 26 -13.89 5.89 35.66
N ILE A 27 -12.82 5.48 34.98
CA ILE A 27 -11.68 4.81 35.60
C ILE A 27 -10.69 5.85 36.15
N GLN A 28 -10.32 6.84 35.34
CA GLN A 28 -9.37 7.88 35.72
C GLN A 28 -9.72 9.21 35.07
N ALA A 29 -10.17 10.17 35.87
CA ALA A 29 -10.51 11.51 35.39
C ALA A 29 -9.33 12.19 34.70
N GLY A 30 -9.58 12.78 33.53
CA GLY A 30 -8.59 13.47 32.71
C GLY A 30 -7.71 12.54 31.86
N ALA A 31 -7.88 11.23 31.93
CA ALA A 31 -7.02 10.29 31.23
C ALA A 31 -7.26 10.29 29.71
N TYR A 32 -8.50 10.45 29.25
CA TYR A 32 -8.82 10.35 27.82
C TYR A 32 -8.09 11.40 26.97
N ALA A 33 -8.01 12.64 27.45
CA ALA A 33 -7.33 13.73 26.75
C ALA A 33 -5.84 13.44 26.50
N THR A 34 -5.19 12.66 27.37
CA THR A 34 -3.77 12.31 27.27
C THR A 34 -3.50 11.08 26.41
N LEU A 35 -4.53 10.33 26.01
CA LEU A 35 -4.35 9.13 25.20
C LEU A 35 -3.97 9.51 23.76
N PRO A 36 -2.96 8.86 23.19
CA PRO A 36 -2.70 8.91 21.76
C PRO A 36 -3.91 8.45 20.93
N TYR A 37 -3.94 8.84 19.68
CA TYR A 37 -4.98 8.46 18.72
C TYR A 37 -5.22 6.95 18.68
N THR A 38 -4.13 6.19 18.53
CA THR A 38 -4.17 4.71 18.47
C THR A 38 -4.76 4.10 19.74
N SER A 39 -4.39 4.62 20.90
CA SER A 39 -4.92 4.17 22.19
C SER A 39 -6.42 4.40 22.31
N ARG A 40 -6.96 5.49 21.77
CA ARG A 40 -8.39 5.78 21.76
C ARG A 40 -9.17 4.77 20.93
N ILE A 41 -8.62 4.35 19.77
CA ILE A 41 -9.22 3.30 18.94
C ILE A 41 -9.16 1.94 19.62
N LEU A 42 -8.03 1.58 20.21
CA LEU A 42 -7.90 0.32 20.97
C LEU A 42 -8.83 0.27 22.17
N ALA A 43 -9.00 1.38 22.87
CA ALA A 43 -9.95 1.47 23.98
C ALA A 43 -11.41 1.31 23.50
N GLU A 44 -11.78 1.92 22.36
CA GLU A 44 -13.12 1.80 21.80
C GLU A 44 -13.52 0.34 21.54
N GLN A 45 -12.66 -0.41 20.85
CA GLN A 45 -12.96 -1.80 20.56
C GLN A 45 -13.06 -2.66 21.82
N LEU A 46 -12.33 -2.33 22.91
CA LEU A 46 -12.49 -2.98 24.20
C LEU A 46 -13.86 -2.66 24.81
N VAL A 47 -14.26 -1.41 24.85
CA VAL A 47 -15.59 -1.01 25.37
C VAL A 47 -16.71 -1.72 24.60
N ARG A 48 -16.56 -1.84 23.29
CA ARG A 48 -17.56 -2.45 22.41
C ARG A 48 -17.59 -3.98 22.45
N ARG A 49 -16.43 -4.64 22.58
CA ARG A 49 -16.30 -6.08 22.32
C ARG A 49 -15.76 -6.90 23.50
N CYS A 50 -15.05 -6.30 24.45
CA CYS A 50 -14.45 -7.03 25.55
C CYS A 50 -15.50 -7.64 26.48
N ASN A 51 -15.19 -8.79 27.06
CA ASN A 51 -16.00 -9.36 28.13
C ASN A 51 -16.13 -8.33 29.27
N PRO A 52 -17.35 -8.08 29.80
CA PRO A 52 -17.56 -7.14 30.91
C PRO A 52 -16.68 -7.37 32.13
N ASP A 53 -16.33 -8.63 32.42
CA ASP A 53 -15.48 -8.98 33.57
C ASP A 53 -14.03 -8.52 33.38
N ASP A 54 -13.54 -8.49 32.12
CA ASP A 54 -12.17 -8.15 31.79
C ASP A 54 -12.00 -6.69 31.36
N LEU A 55 -13.09 -5.98 31.09
CA LEU A 55 -13.08 -4.66 30.47
C LEU A 55 -12.28 -3.63 31.29
N THR A 56 -12.51 -3.54 32.58
CA THR A 56 -11.83 -2.57 33.46
C THR A 56 -10.33 -2.81 33.43
N ALA A 57 -9.87 -4.04 33.63
CA ALA A 57 -8.46 -4.39 33.63
C ALA A 57 -7.79 -4.10 32.28
N SER A 58 -8.48 -4.37 31.17
CA SER A 58 -7.97 -4.10 29.81
C SER A 58 -7.87 -2.60 29.54
N LEU A 59 -8.84 -1.79 29.96
CA LEU A 59 -8.76 -0.33 29.83
C LEU A 59 -7.66 0.28 30.72
N GLU A 60 -7.46 -0.26 31.93
CA GLU A 60 -6.34 0.15 32.80
C GLU A 60 -4.98 -0.10 32.16
N GLN A 61 -4.83 -1.18 31.40
CA GLN A 61 -3.59 -1.44 30.62
C GLN A 61 -3.31 -0.31 29.62
N ILE A 62 -4.34 0.18 28.94
CA ILE A 62 -4.21 1.30 27.98
C ILE A 62 -3.90 2.60 28.72
N ILE A 63 -4.62 2.91 29.79
CA ILE A 63 -4.43 4.14 30.58
C ILE A 63 -3.01 4.21 31.17
N HIS A 64 -2.55 3.11 31.77
CA HIS A 64 -1.25 3.02 32.44
C HIS A 64 -0.12 2.54 31.52
N ARG A 65 -0.39 2.35 30.24
CA ARG A 65 0.58 1.93 29.20
C ARG A 65 1.34 0.65 29.58
N ARG A 66 0.59 -0.34 30.08
CA ARG A 66 1.13 -1.64 30.46
C ARG A 66 1.50 -2.44 29.22
N GLN A 67 2.78 -2.80 29.08
CA GLN A 67 3.32 -3.56 27.96
C GLN A 67 3.63 -5.02 28.32
N ASP A 68 3.40 -5.40 29.54
CA ASP A 68 3.70 -6.72 30.10
C ASP A 68 2.50 -7.69 30.05
N LEU A 69 1.31 -7.18 29.73
CA LEU A 69 0.07 -7.94 29.67
C LEU A 69 -0.56 -7.86 28.28
N ASP A 70 -1.18 -8.95 27.89
CA ASP A 70 -1.95 -9.01 26.65
C ASP A 70 -3.39 -8.54 26.88
N PHE A 71 -4.02 -7.98 25.86
CA PHE A 71 -5.45 -7.67 25.81
C PHE A 71 -6.04 -8.14 24.48
N PRO A 72 -7.36 -8.40 24.41
CA PRO A 72 -7.99 -8.86 23.19
C PRO A 72 -8.15 -7.71 22.18
N TRP A 73 -7.78 -7.97 20.94
CA TRP A 73 -8.04 -7.08 19.82
C TRP A 73 -8.92 -7.75 18.77
N TYR A 74 -9.99 -7.06 18.37
CA TYR A 74 -10.99 -7.54 17.41
C TYR A 74 -10.95 -6.67 16.14
N PRO A 75 -10.10 -6.98 15.17
CA PRO A 75 -10.10 -6.26 13.89
C PRO A 75 -11.46 -6.34 13.20
N ALA A 76 -11.87 -5.23 12.59
CA ALA A 76 -13.17 -5.15 11.93
C ALA A 76 -13.22 -5.88 10.59
N ARG A 77 -12.07 -6.04 9.92
CA ARG A 77 -11.94 -6.67 8.60
C ARG A 77 -10.64 -7.45 8.49
N VAL A 78 -10.64 -8.38 7.52
CA VAL A 78 -9.42 -9.08 7.08
C VAL A 78 -9.22 -8.80 5.59
N VAL A 79 -8.01 -8.39 5.21
CA VAL A 79 -7.61 -8.22 3.81
C VAL A 79 -6.46 -9.18 3.49
N CYS A 80 -6.57 -9.86 2.37
CA CYS A 80 -5.61 -10.88 1.96
C CYS A 80 -5.20 -10.67 0.51
N HIS A 81 -3.93 -10.89 0.22
CA HIS A 81 -3.52 -11.14 -1.17
C HIS A 81 -3.58 -12.64 -1.51
N ASP A 82 -3.50 -12.96 -2.78
CA ASP A 82 -3.77 -14.30 -3.30
C ASP A 82 -2.72 -15.37 -2.93
N ILE A 83 -1.53 -14.99 -2.48
CA ILE A 83 -0.50 -15.97 -2.10
C ILE A 83 -0.69 -16.44 -0.65
N LEU A 84 -0.65 -15.52 0.32
CA LEU A 84 -0.79 -15.88 1.73
C LEU A 84 -2.24 -16.08 2.18
N GLY A 85 -3.19 -15.34 1.60
CA GLY A 85 -4.61 -15.48 1.90
C GLY A 85 -5.18 -16.81 1.45
N GLN A 86 -4.70 -17.35 0.33
CA GLN A 86 -5.08 -18.65 -0.16
C GLN A 86 -4.87 -19.77 0.87
N THR A 87 -3.78 -19.73 1.65
CA THR A 87 -3.49 -20.78 2.65
C THR A 87 -4.55 -20.82 3.75
N ALA A 88 -5.00 -19.65 4.22
CA ALA A 88 -6.09 -19.57 5.19
C ALA A 88 -7.42 -20.14 4.61
N LEU A 89 -7.71 -19.83 3.35
CA LEU A 89 -8.91 -20.36 2.69
C LEU A 89 -8.85 -21.88 2.46
N VAL A 90 -7.67 -22.43 2.16
CA VAL A 90 -7.45 -23.88 2.06
C VAL A 90 -7.71 -24.54 3.41
N ASP A 91 -7.29 -23.92 4.50
CA ASP A 91 -7.58 -24.41 5.85
C ASP A 91 -9.09 -24.43 6.15
N LEU A 92 -9.80 -23.35 5.84
CA LEU A 92 -11.26 -23.29 6.01
C LEU A 92 -11.97 -24.34 5.15
N ALA A 93 -11.51 -24.58 3.94
CA ALA A 93 -12.06 -25.64 3.07
C ALA A 93 -11.84 -27.03 3.68
N GLY A 94 -10.63 -27.29 4.19
CA GLY A 94 -10.33 -28.55 4.91
C GLY A 94 -11.15 -28.72 6.19
N LEU A 95 -11.40 -27.63 6.92
CA LEU A 95 -12.28 -27.65 8.09
C LEU A 95 -13.72 -28.01 7.71
N ARG A 96 -14.22 -27.56 6.56
CA ARG A 96 -15.53 -27.97 6.03
C ARG A 96 -15.59 -29.48 5.79
N ASP A 97 -14.55 -30.07 5.20
CA ASP A 97 -14.46 -31.52 5.02
C ASP A 97 -14.53 -32.25 6.36
N ALA A 98 -13.72 -31.83 7.34
CA ALA A 98 -13.69 -32.45 8.66
C ALA A 98 -15.04 -32.36 9.39
N ILE A 99 -15.74 -31.23 9.31
CA ILE A 99 -17.08 -31.05 9.86
C ILE A 99 -18.09 -32.00 9.18
N SER A 100 -18.04 -32.11 7.85
CA SER A 100 -18.89 -33.00 7.08
C SER A 100 -18.65 -34.49 7.43
N GLU A 101 -17.40 -34.90 7.58
CA GLU A 101 -17.02 -36.27 7.99
C GLU A 101 -17.55 -36.62 9.38
N GLN A 102 -17.70 -35.63 10.27
CA GLN A 102 -18.30 -35.83 11.58
C GLN A 102 -19.83 -35.69 11.60
N GLY A 103 -20.47 -35.54 10.43
CA GLY A 103 -21.92 -35.44 10.28
C GLY A 103 -22.47 -34.04 10.56
N GLY A 104 -21.59 -33.02 10.66
CA GLY A 104 -21.97 -31.62 10.76
C GLY A 104 -22.28 -31.00 9.40
N ASP A 105 -22.81 -29.79 9.43
CA ASP A 105 -23.15 -29.02 8.24
C ASP A 105 -21.94 -28.15 7.82
N PRO A 106 -21.24 -28.49 6.72
CA PRO A 106 -20.07 -27.73 6.29
C PRO A 106 -20.39 -26.30 5.85
N ALA A 107 -21.62 -26.02 5.41
CA ALA A 107 -22.01 -24.68 4.99
C ALA A 107 -22.05 -23.66 6.14
N LYS A 108 -22.00 -24.11 7.39
CA LYS A 108 -21.91 -23.25 8.57
C LYS A 108 -20.50 -22.71 8.84
N VAL A 109 -19.49 -23.28 8.21
CA VAL A 109 -18.10 -22.79 8.32
C VAL A 109 -17.93 -21.63 7.36
N ASN A 110 -17.94 -20.41 7.89
CA ASN A 110 -17.77 -19.16 7.15
C ASN A 110 -16.96 -18.17 8.00
N PRO A 111 -16.24 -17.23 7.38
CA PRO A 111 -15.69 -16.10 8.12
C PRO A 111 -16.79 -15.30 8.82
N ILE A 112 -16.59 -15.03 10.10
CA ILE A 112 -17.47 -14.18 10.90
C ILE A 112 -17.14 -12.70 10.64
N VAL A 113 -15.87 -12.41 10.40
CA VAL A 113 -15.37 -11.07 10.07
C VAL A 113 -15.31 -10.93 8.55
N PRO A 114 -15.79 -9.82 7.97
CA PRO A 114 -15.68 -9.58 6.53
C PRO A 114 -14.26 -9.74 6.05
N THR A 115 -14.08 -10.59 5.04
CA THR A 115 -12.78 -10.97 4.48
C THR A 115 -12.75 -10.64 3.00
N GLN A 116 -11.72 -9.92 2.57
CA GLN A 116 -11.52 -9.53 1.18
C GLN A 116 -10.22 -10.12 0.69
N LEU A 117 -10.26 -10.84 -0.44
CA LEU A 117 -9.09 -11.40 -1.07
C LEU A 117 -8.88 -10.75 -2.43
N ILE A 118 -7.70 -10.21 -2.66
CA ILE A 118 -7.32 -9.53 -3.89
C ILE A 118 -6.24 -10.33 -4.59
N ILE A 119 -6.46 -10.66 -5.87
CA ILE A 119 -5.48 -11.36 -6.69
C ILE A 119 -4.56 -10.31 -7.32
N ASP A 120 -3.40 -10.10 -6.71
CA ASP A 120 -2.46 -9.04 -7.09
C ASP A 120 -0.97 -9.43 -7.01
N HIS A 121 -0.63 -10.66 -6.59
CA HIS A 121 0.75 -11.11 -6.38
C HIS A 121 1.20 -12.22 -7.33
N SER A 122 0.49 -12.46 -8.42
CA SER A 122 0.74 -13.58 -9.34
C SER A 122 1.20 -13.15 -10.73
N LEU A 123 1.14 -11.85 -11.06
CA LEU A 123 1.50 -11.35 -12.38
C LEU A 123 2.99 -11.07 -12.48
N ALA A 124 3.67 -11.73 -13.43
CA ALA A 124 5.03 -11.40 -13.82
C ALA A 124 5.04 -10.49 -15.06
N VAL A 125 5.96 -9.52 -15.09
CA VAL A 125 6.15 -8.64 -16.24
C VAL A 125 7.02 -9.36 -17.29
N GLU A 126 6.41 -10.30 -18.01
CA GLU A 126 7.10 -11.00 -19.12
C GLU A 126 7.24 -10.09 -20.34
N HIS A 127 6.24 -9.24 -20.57
CA HIS A 127 6.23 -8.24 -21.62
C HIS A 127 6.33 -6.85 -21.02
N GLY A 128 7.36 -6.09 -21.41
CA GLY A 128 7.61 -4.74 -20.91
C GLY A 128 6.66 -3.68 -21.49
N GLY A 129 6.69 -2.49 -20.91
CA GLY A 129 5.78 -1.39 -21.26
C GLY A 129 5.99 -0.75 -22.65
N PHE A 130 6.97 -1.23 -23.40
CA PHE A 130 7.19 -0.87 -24.81
C PHE A 130 6.44 -1.79 -25.79
N ASP A 131 5.85 -2.88 -25.30
CA ASP A 131 4.95 -3.76 -26.08
C ASP A 131 3.52 -3.25 -25.89
N SER A 132 2.85 -2.88 -26.98
CA SER A 132 1.50 -2.33 -26.93
C SER A 132 0.46 -3.31 -26.38
N ASP A 133 0.71 -4.61 -26.47
CA ASP A 133 -0.16 -5.69 -26.00
C ASP A 133 0.33 -6.28 -24.67
N ALA A 134 1.26 -5.62 -23.97
CA ALA A 134 1.89 -6.14 -22.77
C ALA A 134 0.88 -6.57 -21.69
N PHE A 135 -0.13 -5.74 -21.42
CA PHE A 135 -1.15 -6.05 -20.42
C PHE A 135 -1.86 -7.37 -20.71
N ASP A 136 -2.40 -7.51 -21.91
CA ASP A 136 -3.17 -8.70 -22.30
C ASP A 136 -2.29 -9.97 -22.33
N LYS A 137 -1.06 -9.85 -22.82
CA LYS A 137 -0.09 -10.96 -22.83
C LYS A 137 0.30 -11.39 -21.43
N ASN A 138 0.62 -10.45 -20.55
CA ASN A 138 0.97 -10.74 -19.16
C ASN A 138 -0.20 -11.38 -18.41
N ARG A 139 -1.42 -10.88 -18.62
CA ARG A 139 -2.63 -11.46 -18.03
C ARG A 139 -2.89 -12.90 -18.50
N ALA A 140 -2.73 -13.17 -19.80
CA ALA A 140 -2.90 -14.52 -20.33
C ALA A 140 -1.87 -15.51 -19.75
N ILE A 141 -0.64 -15.07 -19.53
CA ILE A 141 0.40 -15.88 -18.88
C ILE A 141 0.06 -16.12 -17.41
N GLU A 142 -0.38 -15.09 -16.70
CA GLU A 142 -0.80 -15.19 -15.29
C GLU A 142 -1.93 -16.21 -15.13
N ASP A 143 -2.99 -16.11 -15.92
CA ASP A 143 -4.14 -17.02 -15.87
C ASP A 143 -3.73 -18.47 -16.13
N ARG A 144 -2.88 -18.71 -17.13
CA ARG A 144 -2.39 -20.06 -17.45
C ARG A 144 -1.52 -20.64 -16.34
N ARG A 145 -0.63 -19.84 -15.75
CA ARG A 145 0.28 -20.32 -14.70
C ARG A 145 -0.42 -20.58 -13.37
N ASN A 146 -1.54 -19.91 -13.12
CA ASN A 146 -2.26 -19.95 -11.85
C ASN A 146 -3.68 -20.51 -11.95
N GLU A 147 -4.00 -21.24 -13.03
CA GLU A 147 -5.35 -21.77 -13.28
C GLU A 147 -5.90 -22.54 -12.08
N ASP A 148 -5.09 -23.41 -11.50
CA ASP A 148 -5.48 -24.25 -10.37
C ASP A 148 -5.79 -23.43 -9.10
N ARG A 149 -4.95 -22.43 -8.82
CA ARG A 149 -5.15 -21.51 -7.69
C ARG A 149 -6.38 -20.64 -7.88
N PHE A 150 -6.55 -20.09 -9.06
CA PHE A 150 -7.68 -19.22 -9.37
C PHE A 150 -9.01 -19.99 -9.40
N HIS A 151 -8.99 -21.23 -9.83
CA HIS A 151 -10.14 -22.12 -9.73
C HIS A 151 -10.60 -22.29 -8.28
N PHE A 152 -9.67 -22.58 -7.36
CA PHE A 152 -9.98 -22.67 -5.93
C PHE A 152 -10.50 -21.36 -5.34
N ILE A 153 -9.85 -20.23 -5.62
CA ILE A 153 -10.25 -18.94 -5.11
C ILE A 153 -11.65 -18.54 -5.59
N ASN A 154 -11.98 -18.83 -6.86
CA ASN A 154 -13.32 -18.60 -7.39
C ASN A 154 -14.37 -19.46 -6.68
N TRP A 155 -14.05 -20.73 -6.41
CA TRP A 155 -14.94 -21.57 -5.60
C TRP A 155 -15.15 -20.98 -4.19
N CYS A 156 -14.12 -20.44 -3.56
CA CYS A 156 -14.25 -19.82 -2.24
C CYS A 156 -15.21 -18.63 -2.25
N GLN A 157 -15.18 -17.80 -3.27
CA GLN A 157 -16.09 -16.67 -3.42
C GLN A 157 -17.56 -17.11 -3.41
N ASP A 158 -17.84 -18.23 -4.07
CA ASP A 158 -19.20 -18.73 -4.24
C ASP A 158 -19.64 -19.59 -3.04
N ALA A 159 -18.73 -20.32 -2.41
CA ALA A 159 -19.00 -21.31 -1.37
C ALA A 159 -19.06 -20.70 0.05
N PHE A 160 -18.29 -19.64 0.31
CA PHE A 160 -18.24 -19.01 1.62
C PHE A 160 -19.08 -17.72 1.65
N ASP A 161 -19.85 -17.56 2.72
CA ASP A 161 -20.40 -16.26 3.06
C ASP A 161 -19.30 -15.35 3.61
N ASN A 162 -19.44 -14.04 3.41
CA ASN A 162 -18.56 -13.02 3.97
C ASN A 162 -17.13 -13.02 3.42
N ILE A 163 -16.93 -13.59 2.25
CA ILE A 163 -15.69 -13.49 1.45
C ILE A 163 -15.99 -12.74 0.16
N ASP A 164 -15.24 -11.67 -0.10
CA ASP A 164 -15.23 -10.97 -1.37
C ASP A 164 -13.91 -11.23 -2.07
N VAL A 165 -13.95 -11.63 -3.33
CA VAL A 165 -12.76 -11.82 -4.16
C VAL A 165 -12.69 -10.72 -5.20
N ILE A 166 -11.56 -10.03 -5.26
CA ILE A 166 -11.24 -9.12 -6.35
C ILE A 166 -10.37 -9.88 -7.35
N PRO A 167 -10.87 -10.12 -8.58
CA PRO A 167 -10.14 -10.90 -9.58
C PRO A 167 -8.82 -10.25 -10.00
N ALA A 168 -7.92 -11.07 -10.55
CA ALA A 168 -6.67 -10.59 -11.11
C ALA A 168 -6.89 -9.51 -12.19
N GLY A 169 -5.94 -8.59 -12.28
CA GLY A 169 -5.99 -7.49 -13.26
C GLY A 169 -6.79 -6.26 -12.81
N ASN A 170 -7.20 -6.17 -11.54
CA ASN A 170 -8.04 -5.07 -11.04
C ASN A 170 -7.31 -4.09 -10.12
N GLY A 171 -6.12 -4.41 -9.64
CA GLY A 171 -5.34 -3.53 -8.79
C GLY A 171 -4.67 -4.24 -7.64
N ILE A 172 -3.97 -3.46 -6.82
CA ILE A 172 -3.24 -3.90 -5.64
C ILE A 172 -4.11 -3.73 -4.39
N MET A 173 -4.11 -4.73 -3.52
CA MET A 173 -4.86 -4.79 -2.26
C MET A 173 -4.80 -3.49 -1.46
N HIS A 174 -3.60 -2.95 -1.23
CA HIS A 174 -3.44 -1.79 -0.36
C HIS A 174 -3.99 -0.51 -0.98
N GLN A 175 -3.85 -0.33 -2.28
CA GLN A 175 -4.41 0.83 -2.97
C GLN A 175 -5.93 0.74 -3.07
N ILE A 176 -6.48 -0.44 -3.37
CA ILE A 176 -7.94 -0.66 -3.36
C ILE A 176 -8.50 -0.45 -1.95
N ASN A 177 -7.79 -0.92 -0.92
CA ASN A 177 -8.19 -0.69 0.47
C ASN A 177 -8.27 0.81 0.80
N LEU A 178 -7.27 1.57 0.40
CA LEU A 178 -7.23 3.02 0.59
C LEU A 178 -8.34 3.74 -0.19
N GLU A 179 -8.53 3.39 -1.46
CA GLU A 179 -9.41 4.12 -2.38
C GLU A 179 -10.88 3.71 -2.25
N LYS A 180 -11.17 2.50 -1.73
CA LYS A 180 -12.54 1.98 -1.71
C LYS A 180 -12.90 1.16 -0.49
N MET A 181 -12.11 0.14 -0.11
CA MET A 181 -12.58 -0.86 0.86
C MET A 181 -12.73 -0.31 2.27
N SER A 182 -11.83 0.57 2.72
CA SER A 182 -11.96 1.15 4.05
C SER A 182 -13.05 2.22 4.10
N PRO A 183 -14.05 2.07 4.97
CA PRO A 183 -15.02 3.13 5.22
C PRO A 183 -14.51 4.19 6.22
N VAL A 184 -13.33 4.02 6.79
CA VAL A 184 -12.74 4.79 7.91
C VAL A 184 -13.54 4.63 9.21
N ILE A 185 -14.84 4.84 9.15
CA ILE A 185 -15.80 4.55 10.25
C ILE A 185 -16.81 3.54 9.74
N GLN A 186 -16.90 2.42 10.42
CA GLN A 186 -17.88 1.36 10.14
C GLN A 186 -19.27 1.79 10.59
N ALA A 187 -20.28 1.36 9.84
CA ALA A 187 -21.68 1.37 10.25
C ALA A 187 -22.22 -0.06 10.09
N ARG A 188 -22.21 -0.82 11.16
CA ARG A 188 -22.55 -2.26 11.13
C ARG A 188 -23.48 -2.59 12.28
N ASP A 189 -24.57 -3.29 12.00
CA ASP A 189 -25.57 -3.69 12.99
C ASP A 189 -26.11 -2.51 13.84
N GLY A 190 -26.28 -1.35 13.20
CA GLY A 190 -26.76 -0.14 13.84
C GLY A 190 -25.74 0.58 14.71
N ILE A 191 -24.47 0.19 14.66
CA ILE A 191 -23.39 0.75 15.48
C ILE A 191 -22.31 1.38 14.59
N ALA A 192 -21.90 2.60 14.92
CA ALA A 192 -20.74 3.27 14.34
C ALA A 192 -19.50 3.01 15.18
N PHE A 193 -18.40 2.65 14.54
CA PHE A 193 -17.12 2.40 15.22
C PHE A 193 -15.94 2.55 14.24
N PRO A 194 -14.70 2.79 14.73
CA PRO A 194 -13.54 2.92 13.87
C PRO A 194 -13.26 1.65 13.07
N ASP A 195 -12.99 1.80 11.77
CA ASP A 195 -12.47 0.69 10.97
C ASP A 195 -11.07 0.29 11.45
N THR A 196 -10.84 -1.00 11.48
CA THR A 196 -9.54 -1.60 11.72
C THR A 196 -9.39 -2.83 10.84
N CYS A 197 -8.19 -3.18 10.43
CA CYS A 197 -7.99 -4.41 9.68
C CYS A 197 -6.67 -5.10 10.01
N VAL A 198 -6.65 -6.40 9.79
CA VAL A 198 -5.42 -7.17 9.62
C VAL A 198 -5.28 -7.55 8.16
N GLY A 199 -4.04 -7.64 7.69
CA GLY A 199 -3.76 -8.06 6.34
C GLY A 199 -2.61 -9.06 6.28
N THR A 200 -2.64 -9.96 5.30
CA THR A 200 -1.60 -10.97 5.12
C THR A 200 -0.35 -10.43 4.42
N ASP A 201 -0.17 -9.14 4.40
CA ASP A 201 0.97 -8.45 3.81
C ASP A 201 1.55 -7.39 4.75
N SER A 202 2.87 -7.20 4.71
CA SER A 202 3.58 -6.25 5.57
C SER A 202 3.24 -4.78 5.28
N HIS A 203 2.73 -4.45 4.08
CA HIS A 203 2.33 -3.09 3.69
C HIS A 203 0.84 -2.79 3.96
N THR A 204 0.16 -3.64 4.72
CA THR A 204 -1.21 -3.37 5.21
C THR A 204 -1.34 -1.98 5.87
N PRO A 205 -0.31 -1.44 6.57
CA PRO A 205 -0.33 -0.09 7.13
C PRO A 205 -0.49 1.07 6.12
N HIS A 206 -0.51 0.79 4.83
CA HIS A 206 -0.79 1.82 3.81
C HIS A 206 -2.08 2.62 4.11
N VAL A 207 -3.12 1.95 4.56
CA VAL A 207 -4.42 2.57 4.91
C VAL A 207 -4.39 3.34 6.23
N ASP A 208 -3.32 3.24 7.01
CA ASP A 208 -3.14 4.04 8.23
C ASP A 208 -3.16 5.55 7.93
N ALA A 209 -2.90 5.92 6.68
CA ALA A 209 -3.04 7.30 6.18
C ALA A 209 -4.44 7.88 6.39
N LEU A 210 -5.47 7.04 6.44
CA LEU A 210 -6.86 7.41 6.72
C LEU A 210 -7.20 7.40 8.21
N GLY A 211 -6.24 7.16 9.09
CA GLY A 211 -6.49 7.01 10.52
C GLY A 211 -7.02 5.64 10.93
N VAL A 212 -6.83 4.63 10.12
CA VAL A 212 -7.26 3.25 10.34
C VAL A 212 -6.10 2.42 10.83
N ILE A 213 -6.26 1.73 11.98
CA ILE A 213 -5.25 0.76 12.44
C ILE A 213 -5.29 -0.46 11.52
N ALA A 214 -4.21 -0.67 10.80
CA ALA A 214 -4.08 -1.78 9.88
C ALA A 214 -2.71 -2.44 10.07
N LEU A 215 -2.72 -3.73 10.44
CA LEU A 215 -1.50 -4.46 10.78
C LEU A 215 -1.28 -5.63 9.82
N GLY A 216 -0.02 -5.81 9.41
CA GLY A 216 0.42 -7.01 8.71
C GLY A 216 0.55 -8.18 9.69
N VAL A 217 -0.10 -9.31 9.35
CA VAL A 217 -0.11 -10.54 10.17
C VAL A 217 0.17 -11.76 9.32
N GLY A 218 0.52 -12.87 9.96
CA GLY A 218 0.64 -14.17 9.29
C GLY A 218 -0.72 -14.80 8.96
N GLY A 219 -0.71 -15.79 8.06
CA GLY A 219 -1.93 -16.46 7.60
C GLY A 219 -2.76 -17.08 8.74
N LEU A 220 -2.13 -17.73 9.71
CA LEU A 220 -2.82 -18.34 10.86
C LEU A 220 -3.50 -17.30 11.76
N GLU A 221 -2.87 -16.15 11.95
CA GLU A 221 -3.47 -15.07 12.73
C GLU A 221 -4.66 -14.46 11.99
N ALA A 222 -4.53 -14.26 10.68
CA ALA A 222 -5.64 -13.82 9.84
C ALA A 222 -6.82 -14.78 9.91
N GLU A 223 -6.58 -16.10 9.84
CA GLU A 223 -7.61 -17.13 9.99
C GLU A 223 -8.30 -17.08 11.36
N THR A 224 -7.53 -16.89 12.43
CA THR A 224 -8.07 -16.73 13.79
C THR A 224 -9.05 -15.56 13.85
N VAL A 225 -8.71 -14.44 13.23
CA VAL A 225 -9.57 -13.25 13.13
C VAL A 225 -10.80 -13.54 12.25
N MET A 226 -10.64 -14.22 11.12
CA MET A 226 -11.75 -14.64 10.25
C MET A 226 -12.80 -15.44 11.04
N LEU A 227 -12.35 -16.31 11.93
CA LEU A 227 -13.22 -17.13 12.79
C LEU A 227 -13.82 -16.36 13.98
N GLY A 228 -13.63 -15.03 14.04
CA GLY A 228 -14.21 -14.16 15.05
C GLY A 228 -13.53 -14.22 16.43
N ARG A 229 -12.35 -14.81 16.52
CA ARG A 229 -11.54 -14.80 17.74
C ARG A 229 -10.70 -13.54 17.82
N PRO A 230 -10.45 -13.01 19.02
CA PRO A 230 -9.54 -11.88 19.17
C PRO A 230 -8.11 -12.30 18.84
N SER A 231 -7.37 -11.37 18.24
CA SER A 231 -5.92 -11.39 18.26
C SER A 231 -5.46 -10.87 19.64
N MET A 232 -4.59 -11.57 20.32
CA MET A 232 -4.05 -11.10 21.60
C MET A 232 -2.89 -10.15 21.33
N MET A 233 -3.01 -8.93 21.83
CA MET A 233 -2.09 -7.84 21.57
C MET A 233 -1.47 -7.33 22.88
N ARG A 234 -0.17 -7.02 22.83
CA ARG A 234 0.47 -6.16 23.82
C ARG A 234 0.47 -4.73 23.33
N LEU A 235 0.27 -3.80 24.24
CA LEU A 235 0.35 -2.38 23.88
C LEU A 235 1.79 -2.07 23.44
N PRO A 236 2.00 -1.56 22.21
CA PRO A 236 3.33 -1.16 21.76
C PRO A 236 3.73 0.19 22.35
N ASP A 237 5.00 0.56 22.20
CA ASP A 237 5.38 1.97 22.29
C ASP A 237 4.64 2.78 21.23
N ILE A 238 4.03 3.88 21.64
CA ILE A 238 3.38 4.82 20.73
C ILE A 238 4.23 6.07 20.69
N ILE A 239 4.87 6.30 19.54
CA ILE A 239 5.83 7.37 19.32
C ILE A 239 5.18 8.44 18.45
N GLY A 240 5.20 9.69 18.93
CA GLY A 240 4.80 10.83 18.14
C GLY A 240 5.90 11.26 17.17
N VAL A 241 5.57 11.41 15.90
CA VAL A 241 6.47 11.97 14.88
C VAL A 241 5.89 13.30 14.41
N ARG A 242 6.41 14.37 14.97
CA ARG A 242 5.97 15.73 14.63
C ARG A 242 6.61 16.16 13.32
N LEU A 243 5.78 16.40 12.31
CA LEU A 243 6.21 16.93 11.02
C LEU A 243 6.08 18.45 11.02
N VAL A 244 7.20 19.12 10.76
CA VAL A 244 7.28 20.59 10.70
C VAL A 244 7.76 21.03 9.33
N GLY A 245 7.66 22.33 9.04
CA GLY A 245 8.09 22.89 7.76
C GLY A 245 7.17 22.50 6.61
N LYS A 246 7.58 22.88 5.41
CA LYS A 246 6.85 22.63 4.17
C LYS A 246 7.72 21.89 3.16
N ARG A 247 7.07 21.07 2.32
CA ARG A 247 7.73 20.46 1.17
C ARG A 247 8.32 21.55 0.26
N GLN A 248 9.58 21.39 -0.11
CA GLN A 248 10.26 22.28 -1.04
C GLN A 248 9.75 22.09 -2.48
N PRO A 249 9.81 23.15 -3.32
CA PRO A 249 9.43 23.04 -4.73
C PRO A 249 10.19 21.92 -5.47
N GLY A 250 9.48 21.15 -6.28
CA GLY A 250 10.04 20.06 -7.08
C GLY A 250 10.35 18.77 -6.32
N ILE A 251 10.02 18.70 -5.03
CA ILE A 251 10.22 17.53 -4.17
C ILE A 251 8.95 16.67 -4.18
N THR A 252 9.12 15.37 -4.36
CA THR A 252 8.01 14.41 -4.36
C THR A 252 7.76 13.82 -2.98
N ALA A 253 6.57 13.24 -2.78
CA ALA A 253 6.29 12.44 -1.58
C ALA A 253 7.24 11.25 -1.42
N THR A 254 7.76 10.71 -2.52
CA THR A 254 8.78 9.65 -2.51
C THR A 254 10.08 10.15 -1.89
N ASP A 255 10.53 11.34 -2.25
CA ASP A 255 11.72 11.94 -1.63
C ASP A 255 11.52 12.08 -0.11
N ILE A 256 10.35 12.51 0.31
CA ILE A 256 10.00 12.66 1.72
C ILE A 256 10.03 11.30 2.44
N VAL A 257 9.37 10.29 1.89
CA VAL A 257 9.29 8.98 2.58
C VAL A 257 10.64 8.27 2.66
N LEU A 258 11.49 8.41 1.65
CA LEU A 258 12.84 7.85 1.72
C LEU A 258 13.69 8.55 2.80
N ALA A 259 13.56 9.86 2.95
CA ALA A 259 14.23 10.61 4.00
C ALA A 259 13.69 10.25 5.40
N ILE A 260 12.38 10.10 5.55
CA ILE A 260 11.74 9.64 6.80
C ILE A 260 12.19 8.21 7.13
N THR A 261 12.31 7.33 6.14
CA THR A 261 12.75 5.94 6.35
C THR A 261 14.16 5.88 6.95
N GLU A 262 15.10 6.64 6.40
CA GLU A 262 16.44 6.75 6.95
C GLU A 262 16.40 7.29 8.38
N PHE A 263 15.72 8.41 8.59
CA PHE A 263 15.60 9.05 9.89
C PHE A 263 15.03 8.10 10.96
N LEU A 264 13.91 7.44 10.68
CA LEU A 264 13.25 6.55 11.64
C LEU A 264 14.05 5.27 11.93
N ARG A 265 14.78 4.74 10.94
CA ARG A 265 15.72 3.62 11.18
C ARG A 265 16.79 3.98 12.20
N GLU A 266 17.34 5.18 12.12
CA GLU A 266 18.32 5.69 13.08
C GLU A 266 17.73 5.87 14.48
N GLN A 267 16.43 6.21 14.57
CA GLN A 267 15.73 6.41 15.82
C GLN A 267 15.29 5.12 16.54
N LYS A 268 15.51 3.95 15.94
CA LYS A 268 15.19 2.64 16.54
C LYS A 268 13.72 2.53 16.99
N VAL A 269 12.81 2.66 16.05
CA VAL A 269 11.34 2.59 16.28
C VAL A 269 10.77 1.20 16.07
N VAL A 270 11.58 0.15 16.16
CA VAL A 270 11.19 -1.23 15.87
C VAL A 270 9.95 -1.63 16.70
N SER A 271 8.97 -2.21 16.02
CA SER A 271 7.69 -2.67 16.57
C SER A 271 6.83 -1.60 17.25
N SER A 272 7.19 -0.33 17.13
CA SER A 272 6.39 0.78 17.67
C SER A 272 5.23 1.12 16.75
N TYR A 273 4.21 1.80 17.29
CA TYR A 273 3.20 2.51 16.52
C TYR A 273 3.59 3.97 16.43
N LEU A 274 3.66 4.47 15.20
CA LEU A 274 3.99 5.87 14.94
C LEU A 274 2.71 6.67 14.70
N GLU A 275 2.65 7.88 15.24
CA GLU A 275 1.61 8.84 14.94
C GLU A 275 2.25 10.11 14.37
N PHE A 276 2.04 10.33 13.07
CA PHE A 276 2.51 11.52 12.36
C PHE A 276 1.51 12.64 12.58
N TYR A 277 1.97 13.77 13.08
CA TYR A 277 1.12 14.91 13.40
C TYR A 277 1.84 16.24 13.22
N GLY A 278 1.16 17.34 13.53
CA GLY A 278 1.68 18.68 13.43
C GLY A 278 1.33 19.38 12.12
N GLU A 279 1.82 20.60 11.94
CA GLU A 279 1.50 21.42 10.78
C GLU A 279 1.97 20.82 9.46
N GLY A 280 3.11 20.14 9.47
CA GLY A 280 3.62 19.43 8.31
C GLY A 280 2.69 18.28 7.89
N ALA A 281 2.20 17.49 8.83
CA ALA A 281 1.25 16.40 8.56
C ALA A 281 -0.07 16.94 8.01
N ALA A 282 -0.61 18.03 8.58
CA ALA A 282 -1.84 18.67 8.14
C ALA A 282 -1.74 19.24 6.71
N SER A 283 -0.55 19.61 6.26
CA SER A 283 -0.31 20.11 4.91
C SER A 283 -0.25 19.03 3.83
N LEU A 284 -0.08 17.76 4.21
CA LEU A 284 0.04 16.64 3.30
C LEU A 284 -1.33 16.11 2.88
N THR A 285 -1.50 15.83 1.59
CA THR A 285 -2.69 15.14 1.09
C THR A 285 -2.70 13.69 1.57
N ILE A 286 -3.84 13.01 1.48
CA ILE A 286 -3.90 11.57 1.79
C ILE A 286 -2.98 10.75 0.87
N GLY A 287 -2.85 11.12 -0.39
CA GLY A 287 -1.87 10.49 -1.29
C GLY A 287 -0.43 10.56 -0.76
N ASP A 288 -0.03 11.73 -0.28
CA ASP A 288 1.29 11.93 0.35
C ASP A 288 1.42 11.12 1.66
N ARG A 289 0.40 11.16 2.51
CA ARG A 289 0.37 10.39 3.76
C ARG A 289 0.42 8.89 3.52
N ALA A 290 -0.29 8.41 2.50
CA ALA A 290 -0.28 6.99 2.12
C ALA A 290 1.09 6.53 1.63
N THR A 291 1.81 7.37 0.89
CA THR A 291 3.19 7.12 0.48
C THR A 291 4.09 6.92 1.71
N ILE A 292 3.90 7.70 2.77
CA ILE A 292 4.64 7.58 4.03
C ILE A 292 4.21 6.31 4.80
N SER A 293 2.92 6.12 5.03
CA SER A 293 2.39 4.99 5.79
C SER A 293 2.71 3.64 5.16
N ASN A 294 2.79 3.56 3.84
CA ASN A 294 3.13 2.33 3.12
C ASN A 294 4.50 1.78 3.55
N MET A 295 5.47 2.63 3.80
CA MET A 295 6.83 2.23 4.14
C MET A 295 7.03 1.99 5.65
N THR A 296 5.98 1.85 6.41
CA THR A 296 6.04 1.50 7.85
C THR A 296 6.92 0.29 8.13
N PRO A 297 6.85 -0.84 7.38
CA PRO A 297 7.77 -1.96 7.59
C PRO A 297 9.24 -1.59 7.37
N GLU A 298 9.51 -0.70 6.43
CA GLU A 298 10.86 -0.25 6.12
C GLU A 298 11.41 0.67 7.22
N PHE A 299 10.54 1.40 7.94
CA PHE A 299 10.93 2.09 9.18
C PHE A 299 11.31 1.12 10.30
N GLY A 300 10.77 -0.10 10.27
CA GLY A 300 10.81 -1.08 11.33
C GLY A 300 9.64 -0.99 12.31
N ALA A 301 8.71 -0.08 12.09
CA ALA A 301 7.51 0.09 12.90
C ALA A 301 6.38 -0.88 12.49
N SER A 302 5.36 -1.01 13.34
CA SER A 302 4.18 -1.85 13.06
C SER A 302 3.00 -1.06 12.53
N ALA A 303 2.87 0.22 12.88
CA ALA A 303 1.84 1.13 12.38
C ALA A 303 2.42 2.52 12.12
N GLY A 304 1.89 3.21 11.11
CA GLY A 304 2.28 4.56 10.72
C GLY A 304 1.05 5.43 10.50
N MET A 305 0.48 5.94 11.58
CA MET A 305 -0.83 6.58 11.64
C MET A 305 -0.78 8.06 11.30
N PHE A 306 -1.84 8.54 10.67
CA PHE A 306 -2.20 9.97 10.61
C PHE A 306 -3.57 10.16 11.26
N TYR A 307 -3.84 11.36 11.76
CA TYR A 307 -5.15 11.69 12.35
C TYR A 307 -6.20 11.95 11.29
N ILE A 308 -7.46 11.71 11.63
CA ILE A 308 -8.59 12.14 10.80
C ILE A 308 -8.69 13.66 10.85
N ASP A 309 -8.66 14.30 9.69
CA ASP A 309 -8.75 15.76 9.53
C ASP A 309 -9.44 16.13 8.20
N GLU A 310 -9.38 17.41 7.82
CA GLU A 310 -9.95 17.92 6.57
C GLU A 310 -9.40 17.21 5.33
N GLN A 311 -8.11 16.85 5.33
CA GLN A 311 -7.50 16.11 4.22
C GLN A 311 -8.16 14.74 4.04
N THR A 312 -8.53 14.09 5.14
CA THR A 312 -9.26 12.80 5.12
C THR A 312 -10.62 12.98 4.46
N ILE A 313 -11.37 14.00 4.84
CA ILE A 313 -12.69 14.29 4.28
C ILE A 313 -12.60 14.61 2.78
N ASP A 314 -11.64 15.44 2.38
CA ASP A 314 -11.42 15.80 0.98
C ASP A 314 -11.09 14.56 0.13
N TYR A 315 -10.27 13.66 0.66
CA TYR A 315 -9.92 12.41 -0.02
C TYR A 315 -11.11 11.45 -0.18
N LEU A 316 -11.94 11.33 0.85
CA LEU A 316 -13.14 10.49 0.77
C LEU A 316 -14.12 11.02 -0.29
N LYS A 317 -14.26 12.34 -0.41
CA LYS A 317 -15.04 12.98 -1.49
C LYS A 317 -14.41 12.71 -2.85
N LEU A 318 -13.10 12.90 -2.98
CA LEU A 318 -12.36 12.70 -4.23
C LEU A 318 -12.49 11.26 -4.73
N THR A 319 -12.45 10.28 -3.85
CA THR A 319 -12.53 8.86 -4.20
C THR A 319 -13.96 8.34 -4.34
N GLY A 320 -14.95 9.24 -4.31
CA GLY A 320 -16.34 8.92 -4.61
C GLY A 320 -17.08 8.17 -3.50
N ARG A 321 -16.62 8.28 -2.22
CA ARG A 321 -17.41 7.77 -1.09
C ARG A 321 -18.74 8.50 -1.03
N GLU A 322 -19.80 7.79 -0.65
CA GLU A 322 -21.12 8.37 -0.56
C GLU A 322 -21.18 9.52 0.45
N PRO A 323 -21.94 10.59 0.19
CA PRO A 323 -22.01 11.76 1.07
C PRO A 323 -22.37 11.43 2.52
N GLU A 324 -23.23 10.43 2.73
CA GLU A 324 -23.63 9.96 4.06
C GLU A 324 -22.47 9.34 4.81
N GLN A 325 -21.60 8.59 4.10
CA GLN A 325 -20.41 7.99 4.69
C GLN A 325 -19.38 9.06 5.06
N VAL A 326 -19.18 10.04 4.20
CA VAL A 326 -18.28 11.17 4.49
C VAL A 326 -18.75 11.95 5.71
N ALA A 327 -20.04 12.24 5.79
CA ALA A 327 -20.64 12.92 6.94
C ALA A 327 -20.52 12.10 8.23
N LEU A 328 -20.69 10.79 8.16
CA LEU A 328 -20.50 9.88 9.30
C LEU A 328 -19.08 9.92 9.83
N VAL A 329 -18.08 9.89 8.97
CA VAL A 329 -16.66 9.95 9.37
C VAL A 329 -16.38 11.24 10.14
N GLU A 330 -16.78 12.37 9.61
CA GLU A 330 -16.57 13.67 10.24
C GLU A 330 -17.30 13.77 11.58
N GLN A 331 -18.58 13.41 11.62
CA GLN A 331 -19.41 13.45 12.83
C GLN A 331 -18.84 12.55 13.93
N TYR A 332 -18.55 11.30 13.59
CA TYR A 332 -18.00 10.34 14.55
C TYR A 332 -16.65 10.81 15.11
N ALA A 333 -15.74 11.22 14.24
CA ALA A 333 -14.39 11.63 14.65
C ALA A 333 -14.44 12.86 15.59
N LYS A 334 -15.28 13.85 15.28
CA LYS A 334 -15.44 15.05 16.12
C LYS A 334 -16.09 14.74 17.46
N GLU A 335 -17.11 13.90 17.49
CA GLU A 335 -17.82 13.56 18.72
C GLU A 335 -17.01 12.68 19.66
N THR A 336 -16.22 11.75 19.12
CA THR A 336 -15.45 10.78 19.92
C THR A 336 -14.03 11.21 20.25
N GLY A 337 -13.57 12.35 19.73
CA GLY A 337 -12.21 12.83 19.97
C GLY A 337 -11.15 12.19 19.08
N LEU A 338 -11.52 11.67 17.92
CA LEU A 338 -10.58 11.17 16.91
C LEU A 338 -10.19 12.24 15.87
N TRP A 339 -10.88 13.35 15.84
CA TRP A 339 -10.50 14.48 14.98
C TRP A 339 -9.20 15.13 15.46
N ALA A 340 -8.34 15.52 14.53
CA ALA A 340 -6.99 16.03 14.82
C ALA A 340 -6.92 17.09 15.93
N ASP A 341 -7.88 18.02 15.97
CA ASP A 341 -7.93 19.10 16.96
C ASP A 341 -8.13 18.59 18.40
N SER A 342 -8.61 17.37 18.57
CA SER A 342 -8.86 16.74 19.88
C SER A 342 -7.62 16.05 20.48
N LEU A 343 -6.48 16.07 19.77
CA LEU A 343 -5.27 15.33 20.14
C LEU A 343 -4.12 16.22 20.62
N THR A 344 -4.41 17.48 20.92
CA THR A 344 -3.41 18.46 21.34
C THR A 344 -2.73 18.15 22.68
N GLU A 345 -3.40 17.39 23.56
CA GLU A 345 -2.89 16.99 24.87
C GLU A 345 -2.38 15.55 24.89
N ALA A 346 -2.39 14.85 23.75
CA ALA A 346 -1.92 13.47 23.67
C ALA A 346 -0.45 13.37 24.09
N LYS A 347 -0.13 12.34 24.89
CA LYS A 347 1.22 12.07 25.39
C LYS A 347 1.73 10.79 24.75
N TYR A 348 2.98 10.84 24.30
CA TYR A 348 3.67 9.73 23.64
C TYR A 348 4.82 9.22 24.51
N GLU A 349 5.29 8.01 24.27
CA GLU A 349 6.51 7.48 24.92
C GLU A 349 7.71 8.39 24.64
N ARG A 350 7.80 8.89 23.43
CA ARG A 350 8.73 9.95 23.00
C ARG A 350 8.19 10.67 21.79
N VAL A 351 8.72 11.85 21.54
CA VAL A 351 8.37 12.66 20.35
C VAL A 351 9.63 12.86 19.52
N LEU A 352 9.52 12.53 18.25
CA LEU A 352 10.53 12.81 17.23
C LEU A 352 10.04 13.95 16.35
N THR A 353 10.95 14.81 15.92
CA THR A 353 10.62 15.94 15.03
C THR A 353 11.36 15.77 13.70
N PHE A 354 10.61 15.85 12.60
CA PHE A 354 11.14 15.80 11.24
C PHE A 354 10.73 17.04 10.46
N ASP A 355 11.69 17.71 9.83
CA ASP A 355 11.46 18.91 9.05
C ASP A 355 11.33 18.59 7.56
N LEU A 356 10.12 18.76 7.02
CA LEU A 356 9.85 18.51 5.59
C LEU A 356 10.68 19.42 4.67
N SER A 357 11.04 20.62 5.14
CA SER A 357 11.85 21.57 4.36
C SER A 357 13.30 21.15 4.17
N SER A 358 13.77 20.19 4.95
CA SER A 358 15.13 19.65 4.83
C SER A 358 15.29 18.62 3.70
N VAL A 359 14.19 18.16 3.12
CA VAL A 359 14.21 17.11 2.10
C VAL A 359 14.57 17.67 0.74
N CYS A 360 15.61 17.09 0.13
CA CYS A 360 15.99 17.32 -1.26
C CYS A 360 15.65 16.10 -2.13
N ARG A 361 15.82 16.21 -3.45
CA ARG A 361 15.70 15.06 -4.35
C ARG A 361 16.70 14.00 -3.94
N ASN A 362 16.24 12.78 -3.78
CA ASN A 362 17.06 11.70 -3.27
C ASN A 362 16.67 10.35 -3.89
N MET A 363 17.41 9.33 -3.52
CA MET A 363 17.10 7.94 -3.82
C MET A 363 17.63 7.06 -2.70
N ALA A 364 17.23 5.81 -2.66
CA ALA A 364 17.73 4.83 -1.68
C ALA A 364 18.41 3.67 -2.37
N GLY A 365 19.59 3.32 -1.90
CA GLY A 365 20.35 2.18 -2.40
C GLY A 365 21.86 2.35 -2.31
N PRO A 366 22.56 1.31 -2.72
CA PRO A 366 22.03 -0.01 -3.06
C PRO A 366 21.60 -0.80 -1.82
N SER A 367 20.92 -1.90 -2.03
CA SER A 367 20.68 -3.01 -1.09
C SER A 367 19.67 -2.80 0.03
N ASN A 368 19.34 -1.57 0.40
CA ASN A 368 18.39 -1.29 1.50
C ASN A 368 17.55 -0.05 1.26
N PRO A 369 16.26 -0.07 1.69
CA PRO A 369 15.38 1.08 1.56
C PRO A 369 15.80 2.30 2.40
N HIS A 370 16.54 2.09 3.46
CA HIS A 370 17.00 3.16 4.37
C HIS A 370 18.40 3.70 4.02
N ARG A 371 19.05 3.19 2.97
CA ARG A 371 20.32 3.75 2.46
C ARG A 371 20.05 4.93 1.51
N ARG A 372 19.37 5.92 2.02
CA ARG A 372 19.07 7.12 1.27
C ARG A 372 20.29 8.02 1.10
N LEU A 373 20.35 8.72 -0.02
CA LEU A 373 21.25 9.86 -0.19
C LEU A 373 20.67 10.83 -1.23
N PRO A 374 21.06 12.13 -1.14
CA PRO A 374 20.70 13.11 -2.16
C PRO A 374 21.22 12.69 -3.54
N THR A 375 20.48 13.00 -4.58
CA THR A 375 20.91 12.75 -5.96
C THR A 375 22.14 13.57 -6.36
N SER A 376 22.42 14.67 -5.67
CA SER A 376 23.66 15.42 -5.79
C SER A 376 24.91 14.70 -5.26
N ASP A 377 24.73 13.69 -4.40
CA ASP A 377 25.81 13.06 -3.64
C ASP A 377 26.07 11.60 -4.04
N LEU A 378 25.53 11.14 -5.15
CA LEU A 378 25.67 9.75 -5.62
C LEU A 378 27.12 9.33 -5.82
N ALA A 379 27.98 10.26 -6.22
CA ALA A 379 29.41 10.01 -6.39
C ALA A 379 30.12 9.67 -5.07
N THR A 380 29.66 10.20 -3.93
CA THR A 380 30.26 9.93 -2.61
C THR A 380 30.13 8.47 -2.19
N ARG A 381 29.12 7.76 -2.70
CA ARG A 381 28.89 6.32 -2.47
C ARG A 381 29.37 5.46 -3.65
N GLY A 382 30.01 6.08 -4.63
CA GLY A 382 30.52 5.39 -5.83
C GLY A 382 29.41 4.90 -6.78
N ILE A 383 28.20 5.47 -6.69
CA ILE A 383 27.08 5.16 -7.59
C ILE A 383 27.28 5.89 -8.91
N ALA A 384 27.32 7.23 -8.89
CA ALA A 384 27.73 8.02 -10.04
C ALA A 384 29.26 8.02 -10.17
N LYS A 385 29.75 7.93 -11.39
CA LYS A 385 31.19 7.97 -11.76
C LYS A 385 31.33 8.55 -13.14
N GLU A 386 32.57 8.87 -13.52
CA GLU A 386 32.87 9.12 -14.93
C GLU A 386 32.46 7.91 -15.78
N TRP A 387 31.70 8.15 -16.82
CA TRP A 387 31.26 7.17 -17.79
C TRP A 387 31.32 7.75 -19.19
N THR A 388 31.50 6.89 -20.17
CA THR A 388 31.49 7.28 -21.58
C THR A 388 30.27 6.66 -22.23
N GLU A 389 29.58 7.44 -23.04
CA GLU A 389 28.48 6.91 -23.85
C GLU A 389 29.07 5.87 -24.83
N THR A 390 28.53 4.68 -24.75
CA THR A 390 28.92 3.57 -25.60
C THR A 390 27.96 3.52 -26.78
N ASN A 391 28.43 3.60 -28.00
CA ASN A 391 27.65 3.62 -29.24
C ASN A 391 26.72 2.41 -29.38
N GLY A 392 25.70 2.30 -28.49
CA GLY A 392 24.68 1.25 -28.46
C GLY A 392 25.02 0.01 -27.63
N GLU A 393 26.17 -0.09 -27.02
CA GLU A 393 26.52 -1.15 -26.05
C GLU A 393 26.08 -0.77 -24.63
N MET A 394 25.75 -1.76 -23.81
CA MET A 394 25.44 -1.50 -22.41
C MET A 394 26.66 -0.96 -21.65
N PRO A 395 26.53 0.20 -20.99
CA PRO A 395 27.63 0.77 -20.19
C PRO A 395 27.76 0.05 -18.83
N ASP A 396 28.88 0.32 -18.13
CA ASP A 396 28.96 -0.03 -16.70
C ASP A 396 27.82 0.61 -15.91
N GLY A 397 27.25 -0.12 -14.97
CA GLY A 397 26.08 0.32 -14.22
C GLY A 397 24.77 0.40 -15.01
N ALA A 398 24.70 -0.29 -16.16
CA ALA A 398 23.51 -0.27 -17.02
C ALA A 398 22.25 -0.52 -16.23
N VAL A 399 21.25 0.35 -16.43
CA VAL A 399 19.89 0.17 -15.91
C VAL A 399 19.18 -0.80 -16.83
N ILE A 400 19.02 -2.05 -16.39
CA ILE A 400 18.35 -3.10 -17.17
C ILE A 400 16.86 -3.19 -16.88
N ILE A 401 16.43 -2.66 -15.73
CA ILE A 401 15.01 -2.56 -15.32
C ILE A 401 14.75 -1.16 -14.79
N ALA A 402 13.74 -0.51 -15.33
CA ALA A 402 13.18 0.74 -14.84
C ALA A 402 11.67 0.58 -14.67
N ALA A 403 11.20 0.51 -13.42
CA ALA A 403 9.80 0.17 -13.15
C ALA A 403 9.11 1.25 -12.30
N ILE A 404 8.00 1.77 -12.83
CA ILE A 404 7.02 2.50 -12.04
C ILE A 404 6.03 1.47 -11.52
N THR A 405 6.13 1.16 -10.23
CA THR A 405 5.41 0.04 -9.62
C THR A 405 5.06 0.34 -8.17
N SER A 406 4.23 -0.53 -7.56
CA SER A 406 3.89 -0.51 -6.15
C SER A 406 2.84 0.52 -5.72
N CYS A 407 2.04 0.11 -4.76
CA CYS A 407 1.06 0.98 -4.08
C CYS A 407 1.71 2.19 -3.39
N THR A 408 2.98 2.10 -2.96
CA THR A 408 3.70 3.20 -2.31
C THR A 408 3.59 4.50 -3.09
N ASN A 409 3.84 4.43 -4.38
CA ASN A 409 3.95 5.61 -5.23
C ASN A 409 2.76 5.81 -6.17
N THR A 410 2.14 4.73 -6.65
CA THR A 410 1.05 4.81 -7.62
C THR A 410 -0.29 5.18 -6.99
N SER A 411 -0.44 5.08 -5.68
CA SER A 411 -1.61 5.57 -4.94
C SER A 411 -1.65 7.09 -4.82
N ASN A 412 -0.54 7.76 -5.08
CA ASN A 412 -0.45 9.21 -5.06
C ASN A 412 -0.51 9.78 -6.48
N PRO A 413 -1.63 10.39 -6.90
CA PRO A 413 -1.77 10.93 -8.25
C PRO A 413 -0.67 11.93 -8.62
N ARG A 414 -0.18 12.72 -7.67
CA ARG A 414 0.91 13.67 -7.92
C ARG A 414 2.18 12.98 -8.40
N ASN A 415 2.53 11.83 -7.83
CA ASN A 415 3.73 11.07 -8.23
C ASN A 415 3.60 10.53 -9.65
N VAL A 416 2.45 9.99 -9.99
CA VAL A 416 2.18 9.41 -11.32
C VAL A 416 2.09 10.51 -12.39
N VAL A 417 1.43 11.61 -12.08
CA VAL A 417 1.33 12.77 -12.97
C VAL A 417 2.72 13.39 -13.20
N ALA A 418 3.55 13.48 -12.17
CA ALA A 418 4.93 13.94 -12.30
C ALA A 418 5.74 13.08 -13.29
N ALA A 419 5.61 11.76 -13.22
CA ALA A 419 6.24 10.85 -14.19
C ALA A 419 5.72 11.09 -15.62
N GLY A 420 4.41 11.25 -15.77
CA GLY A 420 3.80 11.57 -17.07
C GLY A 420 4.27 12.90 -17.65
N LEU A 421 4.45 13.91 -16.84
CA LEU A 421 4.98 15.23 -17.26
C LEU A 421 6.46 15.16 -17.64
N VAL A 422 7.27 14.39 -16.90
CA VAL A 422 8.66 14.12 -17.32
C VAL A 422 8.69 13.44 -18.67
N ALA A 423 7.83 12.45 -18.90
CA ALA A 423 7.72 11.76 -20.19
C ALA A 423 7.32 12.73 -21.31
N ARG A 424 6.33 13.59 -21.08
CA ARG A 424 5.90 14.60 -22.06
C ARG A 424 7.04 15.53 -22.45
N LYS A 425 7.71 16.12 -21.46
CA LYS A 425 8.82 17.04 -21.70
C LYS A 425 10.00 16.35 -22.40
N ALA A 426 10.31 15.11 -22.02
CA ALA A 426 11.34 14.33 -22.68
C ALA A 426 10.98 14.03 -24.16
N ASN A 427 9.74 13.65 -24.44
CA ASN A 427 9.27 13.40 -25.81
C ASN A 427 9.33 14.67 -26.67
N GLU A 428 8.92 15.82 -26.13
CA GLU A 428 8.99 17.11 -26.82
C GLU A 428 10.42 17.49 -27.22
N LEU A 429 11.41 17.07 -26.42
CA LEU A 429 12.82 17.31 -26.65
C LEU A 429 13.53 16.19 -27.43
N GLY A 430 12.80 15.17 -27.85
CA GLY A 430 13.33 14.06 -28.64
C GLY A 430 14.15 13.04 -27.86
N LEU A 431 14.05 13.02 -26.52
CA LEU A 431 14.71 12.02 -25.70
C LEU A 431 14.00 10.68 -25.82
N ILE A 432 14.76 9.59 -25.73
CA ILE A 432 14.24 8.23 -25.82
C ILE A 432 14.83 7.35 -24.69
N ARG A 433 14.10 6.31 -24.33
CA ARG A 433 14.58 5.23 -23.46
C ARG A 433 15.75 4.50 -24.13
N LYS A 434 16.75 4.12 -23.36
CA LYS A 434 17.86 3.28 -23.86
C LYS A 434 17.34 1.87 -24.21
N PRO A 435 17.86 1.25 -25.28
CA PRO A 435 17.30 0.01 -25.81
C PRO A 435 17.47 -1.21 -24.88
N TRP A 436 18.43 -1.20 -23.97
CA TRP A 436 18.64 -2.28 -22.99
C TRP A 436 17.75 -2.18 -21.75
N VAL A 437 17.03 -1.07 -21.56
CA VAL A 437 16.18 -0.85 -20.40
C VAL A 437 14.84 -1.54 -20.60
N LYS A 438 14.50 -2.51 -19.76
CA LYS A 438 13.14 -3.03 -19.64
C LYS A 438 12.34 -2.09 -18.75
N SER A 439 11.55 -1.24 -19.37
CA SER A 439 10.68 -0.28 -18.69
C SER A 439 9.27 -0.84 -18.51
N SER A 440 8.61 -0.46 -17.42
CA SER A 440 7.25 -0.90 -17.14
C SER A 440 6.50 0.09 -16.24
N PHE A 441 5.18 0.09 -16.39
CA PHE A 441 4.27 0.79 -15.50
C PHE A 441 3.18 -0.17 -15.01
N ALA A 442 3.13 -0.40 -13.70
CA ALA A 442 2.13 -1.25 -13.06
C ALA A 442 1.44 -0.46 -11.95
N PRO A 443 0.39 0.32 -12.27
CA PRO A 443 -0.36 1.08 -11.28
C PRO A 443 -1.15 0.13 -10.38
N GLY A 444 -1.32 0.51 -9.11
CA GLY A 444 -2.07 -0.25 -8.14
C GLY A 444 -3.60 -0.09 -8.24
N SER A 445 -4.07 0.72 -9.17
CA SER A 445 -5.50 0.96 -9.42
C SER A 445 -5.76 1.27 -10.88
N LYS A 446 -6.85 0.75 -11.40
CA LYS A 446 -7.36 1.10 -12.74
C LYS A 446 -7.75 2.59 -12.88
N VAL A 447 -8.01 3.26 -11.78
CA VAL A 447 -8.32 4.69 -11.79
C VAL A 447 -7.17 5.49 -12.36
N ALA A 448 -5.92 5.09 -12.11
CA ALA A 448 -4.75 5.76 -12.66
C ALA A 448 -4.74 5.77 -14.21
N GLU A 449 -5.18 4.69 -14.84
CA GLU A 449 -5.33 4.66 -16.30
C GLU A 449 -6.32 5.72 -16.79
N LEU A 450 -7.44 5.91 -16.09
CA LEU A 450 -8.46 6.87 -16.49
C LEU A 450 -7.96 8.31 -16.40
N TYR A 451 -7.37 8.72 -15.27
CA TYR A 451 -6.92 10.11 -15.18
C TYR A 451 -5.67 10.39 -16.04
N LEU A 452 -4.84 9.39 -16.30
CA LEU A 452 -3.73 9.55 -17.26
C LEU A 452 -4.21 9.64 -18.70
N LYS A 453 -5.27 8.93 -19.08
CA LYS A 453 -5.94 9.12 -20.39
C LYS A 453 -6.57 10.49 -20.50
N ASP A 454 -7.34 10.89 -19.50
CA ASP A 454 -8.04 12.18 -19.48
C ASP A 454 -7.08 13.37 -19.53
N SER A 455 -5.92 13.25 -18.94
CA SER A 455 -4.86 14.28 -18.96
C SER A 455 -3.97 14.23 -20.21
N GLY A 456 -4.08 13.19 -21.04
CA GLY A 456 -3.21 12.98 -22.20
C GLY A 456 -1.79 12.51 -21.84
N LEU A 457 -1.53 12.10 -20.60
CA LEU A 457 -0.20 11.69 -20.14
C LEU A 457 0.10 10.20 -20.41
N LEU A 458 -0.93 9.35 -20.53
CA LEU A 458 -0.70 7.93 -20.78
C LEU A 458 0.03 7.69 -22.12
N PRO A 459 -0.36 8.30 -23.25
CA PRO A 459 0.38 8.18 -24.50
C PRO A 459 1.84 8.65 -24.39
N GLU A 460 2.11 9.65 -23.58
CA GLU A 460 3.48 10.15 -23.35
C GLU A 460 4.35 9.12 -22.64
N LEU A 461 3.79 8.47 -21.62
CA LEU A 461 4.46 7.37 -20.92
C LEU A 461 4.67 6.18 -21.87
N GLU A 462 3.67 5.80 -22.66
CA GLU A 462 3.76 4.72 -23.64
C GLU A 462 4.86 4.98 -24.68
N GLN A 463 4.98 6.19 -25.15
CA GLN A 463 6.02 6.57 -26.12
C GLN A 463 7.43 6.36 -25.59
N LEU A 464 7.66 6.55 -24.29
CA LEU A 464 8.93 6.24 -23.63
C LEU A 464 9.09 4.77 -23.19
N GLY A 465 8.11 3.91 -23.52
CA GLY A 465 8.14 2.51 -23.15
C GLY A 465 7.62 2.20 -21.75
N PHE A 466 6.87 3.12 -21.14
CA PHE A 466 6.21 2.95 -19.85
C PHE A 466 4.70 2.71 -20.01
N GLY A 467 4.30 1.90 -20.96
CA GLY A 467 2.93 1.43 -21.05
C GLY A 467 2.54 0.54 -19.86
N ILE A 468 1.23 0.42 -19.61
CA ILE A 468 0.70 -0.40 -18.52
C ILE A 468 0.93 -1.88 -18.83
N VAL A 469 1.61 -2.56 -17.93
CA VAL A 469 1.93 -4.00 -18.02
C VAL A 469 1.02 -4.88 -17.17
N GLY A 470 0.33 -4.29 -16.21
CA GLY A 470 -0.58 -4.95 -15.28
C GLY A 470 -1.06 -3.99 -14.21
N PHE A 471 -2.09 -4.42 -13.48
CA PHE A 471 -2.57 -3.78 -12.25
C PHE A 471 -2.32 -4.75 -11.09
N ALA A 472 -1.07 -4.86 -10.68
CA ALA A 472 -0.63 -5.86 -9.72
C ALA A 472 0.69 -5.44 -9.05
N CYS A 473 1.04 -6.09 -7.96
CA CYS A 473 2.35 -6.00 -7.33
C CYS A 473 3.35 -6.81 -8.16
N THR A 474 4.22 -6.14 -8.90
CA THR A 474 5.10 -6.75 -9.90
C THR A 474 6.58 -6.72 -9.50
N THR A 475 7.35 -5.80 -10.06
CA THR A 475 8.81 -5.71 -9.91
C THR A 475 9.26 -5.64 -8.44
N CYS A 476 8.58 -4.87 -7.59
CA CYS A 476 8.90 -4.78 -6.17
C CYS A 476 8.77 -6.11 -5.42
N ASN A 477 7.93 -7.01 -5.92
CA ASN A 477 7.71 -8.37 -5.41
C ASN A 477 8.64 -9.42 -6.06
N GLY A 478 9.57 -9.00 -6.90
CA GLY A 478 10.46 -9.90 -7.64
C GLY A 478 9.85 -10.50 -8.91
N MET A 479 8.70 -9.99 -9.35
CA MET A 479 7.98 -10.45 -10.55
C MET A 479 8.33 -9.59 -11.77
N SER A 480 9.61 -9.30 -11.97
CA SER A 480 10.09 -8.49 -13.10
C SER A 480 10.03 -9.21 -14.46
N GLY A 481 9.84 -10.53 -14.44
CA GLY A 481 9.84 -11.35 -15.65
C GLY A 481 11.21 -11.52 -16.30
N ALA A 482 11.26 -12.20 -17.43
CA ALA A 482 12.48 -12.46 -18.16
C ALA A 482 13.02 -11.20 -18.85
N LEU A 483 14.34 -11.09 -18.96
CA LEU A 483 15.01 -10.12 -19.83
C LEU A 483 15.03 -10.61 -21.28
N ASP A 484 15.27 -9.68 -22.22
CA ASP A 484 15.64 -10.06 -23.58
C ASP A 484 16.87 -10.99 -23.53
N PRO A 485 16.80 -12.17 -24.22
CA PRO A 485 17.91 -13.14 -24.17
C PRO A 485 19.27 -12.59 -24.59
N LYS A 486 19.31 -11.63 -25.50
CA LYS A 486 20.56 -11.00 -25.96
C LYS A 486 21.15 -10.10 -24.88
N ILE A 487 20.30 -9.34 -24.20
CA ILE A 487 20.69 -8.48 -23.07
C ILE A 487 21.19 -9.34 -21.92
N GLN A 488 20.47 -10.39 -21.58
CA GLN A 488 20.87 -11.32 -20.53
C GLN A 488 22.21 -11.97 -20.84
N GLN A 489 22.41 -12.42 -22.09
CA GLN A 489 23.66 -13.05 -22.49
C GLN A 489 24.84 -12.07 -22.45
N GLU A 490 24.64 -10.83 -22.88
CA GLU A 490 25.69 -9.79 -22.80
C GLU A 490 26.10 -9.49 -21.35
N ILE A 491 25.11 -9.44 -20.41
CA ILE A 491 25.40 -9.25 -18.99
C ILE A 491 26.30 -10.38 -18.47
N ILE A 492 25.98 -11.63 -18.84
CA ILE A 492 26.74 -12.81 -18.42
C ILE A 492 28.15 -12.82 -19.03
N ASP A 493 28.26 -12.63 -20.34
CA ASP A 493 29.50 -12.72 -21.07
C ASP A 493 30.53 -11.65 -20.65
N ARG A 494 30.03 -10.47 -20.30
CA ARG A 494 30.86 -9.33 -19.90
C ARG A 494 31.01 -9.19 -18.38
N ASP A 495 30.35 -10.07 -17.59
CA ASP A 495 30.23 -9.90 -16.14
C ASP A 495 29.85 -8.45 -15.76
N LEU A 496 28.90 -7.91 -16.50
CA LEU A 496 28.55 -6.50 -16.45
C LEU A 496 27.91 -6.15 -15.10
N TYR A 497 28.33 -5.05 -14.50
CA TYR A 497 27.61 -4.45 -13.38
C TYR A 497 26.31 -3.84 -13.90
N SER A 498 25.20 -4.54 -13.66
CA SER A 498 23.85 -4.17 -14.08
C SER A 498 22.98 -3.82 -12.88
N THR A 499 22.03 -2.92 -13.08
CA THR A 499 21.23 -2.32 -12.01
C THR A 499 19.75 -2.27 -12.36
N ALA A 500 18.92 -2.07 -11.33
CA ALA A 500 17.51 -1.77 -11.47
C ALA A 500 17.17 -0.49 -10.71
N VAL A 501 16.25 0.29 -11.26
CA VAL A 501 15.64 1.47 -10.62
C VAL A 501 14.13 1.26 -10.59
N LEU A 502 13.54 1.40 -9.43
CA LEU A 502 12.09 1.21 -9.28
C LEU A 502 11.49 2.18 -8.27
N SER A 503 10.27 2.57 -8.51
CA SER A 503 9.47 3.35 -7.55
C SER A 503 8.72 2.44 -6.58
N GLY A 504 9.41 1.47 -6.03
CA GLY A 504 8.91 0.51 -5.05
C GLY A 504 9.28 0.86 -3.61
N ASN A 505 9.22 -0.14 -2.74
CA ASN A 505 9.52 -0.01 -1.32
C ASN A 505 10.67 -0.91 -0.84
N ARG A 506 11.11 -1.88 -1.65
CA ARG A 506 12.20 -2.81 -1.32
C ARG A 506 13.15 -2.99 -2.49
N ASN A 507 14.45 -2.99 -2.18
CA ASN A 507 15.52 -3.08 -3.16
C ASN A 507 16.67 -4.00 -2.70
N PHE A 508 16.35 -5.04 -1.93
CA PHE A 508 17.36 -5.99 -1.46
C PHE A 508 18.03 -6.70 -2.63
N ASP A 509 19.32 -7.03 -2.49
CA ASP A 509 20.09 -7.68 -3.52
C ASP A 509 19.44 -9.00 -3.96
N GLY A 510 19.36 -9.22 -5.27
CA GLY A 510 18.73 -10.38 -5.88
C GLY A 510 17.20 -10.41 -5.86
N ARG A 511 16.53 -9.51 -5.13
CA ARG A 511 15.08 -9.48 -5.03
C ARG A 511 14.38 -9.05 -6.32
N ILE A 512 14.92 -8.03 -6.98
CA ILE A 512 14.26 -7.41 -8.13
C ILE A 512 14.39 -8.28 -9.37
N HIS A 513 15.62 -8.72 -9.65
CA HIS A 513 15.91 -9.66 -10.73
C HIS A 513 17.27 -10.32 -10.49
N PRO A 514 17.46 -11.61 -10.83
CA PRO A 514 18.74 -12.30 -10.62
C PRO A 514 19.94 -11.64 -11.31
N HIS A 515 19.71 -11.01 -12.46
CA HIS A 515 20.77 -10.33 -13.22
C HIS A 515 20.94 -8.85 -12.88
N ALA A 516 20.09 -8.26 -12.04
CA ALA A 516 20.32 -6.93 -11.48
C ALA A 516 21.15 -7.05 -10.21
N LYS A 517 22.44 -6.77 -10.29
CA LYS A 517 23.36 -6.91 -9.17
C LYS A 517 23.04 -5.98 -8.02
N GLN A 518 22.50 -4.79 -8.31
CA GLN A 518 22.03 -3.82 -7.33
C GLN A 518 20.75 -3.14 -7.78
N ALA A 519 19.94 -2.74 -6.82
CA ALA A 519 18.68 -2.04 -7.08
C ALA A 519 18.57 -0.77 -6.23
N PHE A 520 17.85 0.22 -6.79
CA PHE A 520 17.69 1.56 -6.24
C PHE A 520 16.22 1.95 -6.22
N LEU A 521 15.78 2.52 -5.11
CA LEU A 521 14.44 3.11 -4.99
C LEU A 521 14.50 4.59 -5.36
N ALA A 522 13.59 5.02 -6.20
CA ALA A 522 13.48 6.40 -6.64
C ALA A 522 12.02 6.78 -6.90
N SER A 523 11.75 8.08 -6.97
CA SER A 523 10.42 8.56 -7.37
C SER A 523 10.06 8.13 -8.80
N PRO A 524 8.76 8.02 -9.12
CA PRO A 524 8.34 7.70 -10.49
C PRO A 524 8.96 8.60 -11.57
N PRO A 525 9.01 9.93 -11.42
CA PRO A 525 9.67 10.77 -12.41
C PRO A 525 11.17 10.51 -12.54
N LEU A 526 11.89 10.19 -11.46
CA LEU A 526 13.29 9.77 -11.53
C LEU A 526 13.48 8.43 -12.24
N VAL A 527 12.57 7.48 -12.07
CA VAL A 527 12.61 6.20 -12.79
C VAL A 527 12.55 6.43 -14.30
N VAL A 528 11.69 7.34 -14.76
CA VAL A 528 11.63 7.71 -16.19
C VAL A 528 12.95 8.33 -16.64
N ALA A 529 13.51 9.24 -15.87
CA ALA A 529 14.78 9.88 -16.19
C ALA A 529 15.95 8.88 -16.28
N TYR A 530 16.03 7.92 -15.39
CA TYR A 530 17.04 6.87 -15.43
C TYR A 530 16.89 5.88 -16.59
N ALA A 531 15.67 5.66 -17.07
CA ALA A 531 15.46 4.89 -18.30
C ALA A 531 16.02 5.60 -19.54
N ILE A 532 16.02 6.92 -19.54
CA ILE A 532 16.63 7.74 -20.57
C ILE A 532 18.16 7.76 -20.41
N ALA A 533 18.66 7.95 -19.20
CA ALA A 533 20.09 7.91 -18.90
C ALA A 533 20.72 6.54 -19.19
N GLY A 534 20.03 5.46 -18.81
CA GLY A 534 20.42 4.08 -19.09
C GLY A 534 21.54 3.52 -18.22
N THR A 535 22.10 4.29 -17.30
CA THR A 535 23.16 3.85 -16.37
C THR A 535 23.07 4.57 -15.03
N MET A 536 23.38 3.87 -13.96
CA MET A 536 23.49 4.46 -12.61
C MET A 536 24.81 5.26 -12.43
N ARG A 537 25.77 5.11 -13.35
CA ARG A 537 27.02 5.90 -13.35
C ARG A 537 26.78 7.36 -13.73
N PHE A 538 25.62 7.65 -14.28
CA PHE A 538 25.18 8.98 -14.69
C PHE A 538 24.99 9.91 -13.49
N ASP A 539 25.56 11.12 -13.55
CA ASP A 539 25.23 12.17 -12.60
C ASP A 539 23.90 12.80 -13.00
N ILE A 540 22.81 12.35 -12.39
CA ILE A 540 21.45 12.74 -12.75
C ILE A 540 21.19 14.23 -12.60
N GLU A 541 21.94 14.93 -11.77
CA GLU A 541 21.81 16.37 -11.56
C GLU A 541 22.58 17.22 -12.57
N GLN A 542 23.67 16.70 -13.13
CA GLN A 542 24.61 17.49 -13.95
C GLN A 542 24.74 17.01 -15.39
N ASP A 543 24.70 15.68 -15.61
CA ASP A 543 24.97 15.13 -16.92
C ASP A 543 23.83 15.37 -17.89
N ALA A 544 24.15 15.51 -19.20
CA ALA A 544 23.16 15.68 -20.24
C ALA A 544 22.48 14.35 -20.59
N LEU A 545 21.14 14.33 -20.55
CA LEU A 545 20.30 13.20 -20.98
C LEU A 545 20.29 13.05 -22.52
N GLY A 546 20.65 14.10 -23.23
CA GLY A 546 20.70 14.19 -24.67
C GLY A 546 20.96 15.63 -25.10
N VAL A 547 20.74 15.90 -26.39
CA VAL A 547 20.83 17.24 -26.95
C VAL A 547 19.53 17.58 -27.70
N ASP A 548 19.16 18.84 -27.66
CA ASP A 548 18.00 19.34 -28.41
C ASP A 548 18.32 19.50 -29.92
N SER A 549 17.34 19.96 -30.69
CA SER A 549 17.49 20.19 -32.14
C SER A 549 18.57 21.21 -32.50
N ASP A 550 18.90 22.10 -31.56
CA ASP A 550 19.90 23.14 -31.73
C ASP A 550 21.29 22.72 -31.18
N GLY A 551 21.41 21.49 -30.66
CA GLY A 551 22.65 20.94 -30.11
C GLY A 551 22.93 21.33 -28.68
N ASN A 552 21.96 21.93 -27.96
CA ASN A 552 22.13 22.27 -26.55
C ASN A 552 21.91 21.04 -25.67
N PRO A 553 22.67 20.88 -24.57
CA PRO A 553 22.49 19.77 -23.65
C PRO A 553 21.14 19.87 -22.93
N ILE A 554 20.46 18.73 -22.81
CA ILE A 554 19.22 18.58 -22.04
C ILE A 554 19.57 17.88 -20.73
N THR A 555 19.29 18.52 -19.60
CA THR A 555 19.51 17.97 -18.27
C THR A 555 18.19 17.63 -17.59
N LEU A 556 18.25 16.98 -16.43
CA LEU A 556 17.06 16.65 -15.62
C LEU A 556 16.20 17.89 -15.35
N LYS A 557 16.82 19.04 -15.11
CA LYS A 557 16.15 20.31 -14.86
C LYS A 557 15.21 20.71 -16.00
N ASP A 558 15.57 20.40 -17.25
CA ASP A 558 14.78 20.78 -18.42
C ASP A 558 13.50 19.95 -18.58
N ILE A 559 13.46 18.75 -17.97
CA ILE A 559 12.32 17.84 -18.05
C ILE A 559 11.57 17.68 -16.72
N TRP A 560 12.04 18.29 -15.64
CA TRP A 560 11.39 18.20 -14.33
C TRP A 560 10.20 19.13 -14.22
N PRO A 561 9.00 18.64 -13.87
CA PRO A 561 7.82 19.47 -13.78
C PRO A 561 7.83 20.36 -12.54
N THR A 562 7.16 21.50 -12.61
CA THR A 562 6.89 22.34 -11.44
C THR A 562 5.70 21.78 -10.65
N ASP A 563 5.59 22.17 -9.37
CA ASP A 563 4.44 21.80 -8.54
C ASP A 563 3.12 22.32 -9.12
N GLU A 564 3.14 23.52 -9.69
CA GLU A 564 1.98 24.15 -10.33
C GLU A 564 1.49 23.35 -11.55
N GLU A 565 2.41 22.83 -12.38
CA GLU A 565 2.07 21.98 -13.52
C GLU A 565 1.42 20.66 -13.04
N ILE A 566 1.98 20.05 -11.99
CA ILE A 566 1.46 18.82 -11.39
C ILE A 566 0.06 19.07 -10.81
N ASP A 567 -0.11 20.11 -10.02
CA ASP A 567 -1.38 20.45 -9.37
C ASP A 567 -2.47 20.77 -10.39
N ALA A 568 -2.15 21.49 -11.46
CA ALA A 568 -3.09 21.81 -12.52
C ALA A 568 -3.64 20.54 -13.19
N ILE A 569 -2.80 19.55 -13.48
CA ILE A 569 -3.21 18.28 -14.06
C ILE A 569 -4.05 17.46 -13.07
N VAL A 570 -3.58 17.33 -11.83
CA VAL A 570 -4.30 16.57 -10.80
C VAL A 570 -5.70 17.16 -10.57
N ASN A 571 -5.80 18.47 -10.40
CA ASN A 571 -7.08 19.15 -10.17
C ASN A 571 -8.03 19.04 -11.36
N ALA A 572 -7.51 19.05 -12.59
CA ALA A 572 -8.32 18.96 -13.79
C ALA A 572 -8.73 17.52 -14.14
N SER A 573 -7.93 16.52 -13.80
CA SER A 573 -8.03 15.18 -14.38
C SER A 573 -8.42 14.09 -13.38
N VAL A 574 -8.18 14.26 -12.08
CA VAL A 574 -8.58 13.26 -11.06
C VAL A 574 -9.97 13.61 -10.53
N LYS A 575 -10.95 12.75 -10.78
CA LYS A 575 -12.38 12.99 -10.54
C LYS A 575 -13.06 11.84 -9.79
N PRO A 576 -14.03 12.13 -8.90
CA PRO A 576 -14.79 11.11 -8.18
C PRO A 576 -15.47 10.08 -9.09
N GLU A 577 -15.95 10.51 -10.25
CA GLU A 577 -16.64 9.65 -11.22
C GLU A 577 -15.76 8.51 -11.75
N GLN A 578 -14.45 8.74 -11.84
CA GLN A 578 -13.47 7.72 -12.24
C GLN A 578 -13.39 6.60 -11.20
N PHE A 579 -13.33 6.96 -9.93
CA PHE A 579 -13.33 5.99 -8.83
C PHE A 579 -14.63 5.19 -8.79
N LYS A 580 -15.78 5.85 -8.91
CA LYS A 580 -17.08 5.18 -8.97
C LYS A 580 -17.18 4.22 -10.16
N SER A 581 -16.77 4.64 -11.34
CA SER A 581 -16.83 3.81 -12.55
C SER A 581 -15.97 2.54 -12.47
N ILE A 582 -14.85 2.59 -11.75
CA ILE A 582 -13.98 1.43 -11.55
C ILE A 582 -14.49 0.53 -10.42
N TYR A 583 -14.85 1.10 -9.28
CA TYR A 583 -15.10 0.32 -8.07
C TYR A 583 -16.54 -0.16 -7.91
N GLU A 584 -17.56 0.55 -8.39
CA GLU A 584 -18.93 0.09 -8.29
C GLU A 584 -19.17 -1.27 -8.96
N PRO A 585 -18.73 -1.51 -10.20
CA PRO A 585 -18.87 -2.84 -10.81
C PRO A 585 -18.06 -3.92 -10.10
N MET A 586 -16.90 -3.56 -9.53
CA MET A 586 -15.97 -4.51 -8.91
C MET A 586 -16.55 -5.15 -7.63
N PHE A 587 -17.33 -4.40 -6.85
CA PHE A 587 -17.89 -4.84 -5.57
C PHE A 587 -19.37 -5.25 -5.64
N ASN A 588 -20.05 -5.01 -6.74
CA ASN A 588 -21.48 -5.30 -6.90
C ASN A 588 -21.75 -6.59 -7.70
N VAL A 589 -20.73 -7.37 -8.03
CA VAL A 589 -20.87 -8.59 -8.83
C VAL A 589 -21.31 -9.76 -7.94
N LYS A 590 -22.63 -9.90 -7.72
CA LYS A 590 -23.20 -11.21 -7.45
C LYS A 590 -23.50 -11.86 -8.80
N VAL A 591 -22.70 -12.81 -9.20
CA VAL A 591 -23.01 -13.67 -10.33
C VAL A 591 -24.18 -14.55 -9.88
N GLU A 592 -25.37 -14.37 -10.46
CA GLU A 592 -26.45 -15.35 -10.37
C GLU A 592 -25.99 -16.63 -11.09
N MET A 593 -25.36 -17.52 -10.35
CA MET A 593 -25.02 -18.85 -10.86
C MET A 593 -26.21 -19.76 -10.70
N GLY A 594 -26.74 -20.26 -11.81
CA GLY A 594 -27.90 -21.15 -11.84
C GLY A 594 -27.63 -22.59 -11.37
N GLU A 595 -26.46 -22.90 -10.82
CA GLU A 595 -26.12 -24.20 -10.26
C GLU A 595 -25.91 -24.09 -8.75
N GLN A 596 -26.42 -25.07 -8.01
CA GLN A 596 -26.24 -25.17 -6.58
C GLN A 596 -24.77 -25.40 -6.26
N ILE A 597 -24.11 -24.39 -5.68
CA ILE A 597 -22.69 -24.44 -5.33
C ILE A 597 -22.51 -25.50 -4.25
N LYS A 598 -21.57 -26.41 -4.47
CA LYS A 598 -21.23 -27.45 -3.50
C LYS A 598 -20.52 -26.81 -2.29
N PRO A 599 -20.92 -27.15 -1.07
CA PRO A 599 -20.29 -26.60 0.13
C PRO A 599 -18.88 -27.13 0.38
N LEU A 600 -18.51 -28.27 -0.25
CA LEU A 600 -17.19 -28.88 -0.18
C LEU A 600 -16.42 -28.67 -1.47
N TYR A 601 -15.12 -28.40 -1.35
CA TYR A 601 -14.24 -28.28 -2.50
C TYR A 601 -13.92 -29.64 -3.09
N ASP A 602 -13.87 -29.74 -4.41
CA ASP A 602 -13.47 -30.94 -5.13
C ASP A 602 -11.94 -30.92 -5.33
N TRP A 603 -11.21 -31.49 -4.37
CA TRP A 603 -9.75 -31.47 -4.34
C TRP A 603 -9.16 -32.20 -5.56
N ARG A 604 -8.34 -31.50 -6.32
CA ARG A 604 -7.67 -32.04 -7.50
C ARG A 604 -6.41 -32.80 -7.09
N GLU A 605 -6.35 -34.12 -7.37
CA GLU A 605 -5.22 -34.99 -7.01
C GLU A 605 -3.89 -34.52 -7.60
N MET A 606 -3.92 -33.95 -8.81
CA MET A 606 -2.73 -33.47 -9.52
C MET A 606 -2.26 -32.06 -9.10
N SER A 607 -3.00 -31.38 -8.26
CA SER A 607 -2.61 -30.05 -7.80
C SER A 607 -1.34 -30.12 -6.95
N THR A 608 -0.40 -29.23 -7.22
CA THR A 608 0.81 -29.05 -6.41
C THR A 608 0.65 -27.93 -5.38
N TYR A 609 -0.37 -27.08 -5.53
CA TYR A 609 -0.61 -25.91 -4.68
C TYR A 609 -1.82 -26.07 -3.77
N ILE A 610 -2.91 -26.65 -4.26
CA ILE A 610 -4.20 -26.71 -3.59
C ILE A 610 -4.45 -28.14 -3.18
N ARG A 611 -4.13 -28.46 -1.93
CA ARG A 611 -4.32 -29.79 -1.35
C ARG A 611 -5.02 -29.68 0.00
N ARG A 612 -5.87 -30.68 0.27
CA ARG A 612 -6.49 -30.81 1.59
C ARG A 612 -5.41 -30.90 2.67
N PRO A 613 -5.45 -30.05 3.71
CA PRO A 613 -4.50 -30.12 4.81
C PRO A 613 -4.59 -31.46 5.56
N PRO A 614 -3.45 -32.17 5.76
CA PRO A 614 -3.48 -33.52 6.36
C PRO A 614 -3.84 -33.53 7.85
N TYR A 615 -3.68 -32.42 8.55
CA TYR A 615 -4.04 -32.32 9.96
C TYR A 615 -5.54 -32.29 10.24
N TRP A 616 -6.38 -32.17 9.20
CA TRP A 616 -7.82 -32.34 9.31
C TRP A 616 -8.26 -33.81 9.17
N GLU A 617 -7.36 -34.74 8.84
CA GLU A 617 -7.65 -36.16 8.71
C GLU A 617 -7.70 -36.80 10.10
N GLY A 618 -8.81 -37.46 10.45
CA GLY A 618 -8.95 -38.24 11.67
C GLY A 618 -9.17 -37.44 12.96
N GLY A 619 -9.64 -36.23 12.83
CA GLY A 619 -10.00 -35.38 13.97
C GLY A 619 -11.36 -35.69 14.57
#